data_db1b90a55201b4858a095c6c8f17041d
#
_entry.id   db1b90a55201b4858a095c6c8f17041d
#
_cell.length_a   1.000
_cell.length_b   1.000
_cell.length_c   1.000
_cell.angle_alpha   90.00
_cell.angle_beta   90.00
_cell.angle_gamma   90.00
#
_symmetry.space_group_name_H-M   'P 1'
#
loop_
_entity.id
_entity.type
_entity.pdbx_description
1 polymer ?
#
loop_
_entity_poly.entity_id
_entity_poly.type
_entity_poly.pdbx_seq_one_letter_code
_entity_poly.pdbx_strand_id
1 'polypeptide(L)'
;MTYFSGPPDREQTFRALYASVYPDLIRFVQRRTSPDRVEDIAADTFLVVWRRLDDLPSAAGDARAWIFGISRNILLNTRRGEQRREALGLRLVDAFDVPASSVDIDLATNRIDLTRAWRRLSEVHQEALGLTVFEDLTGPQAAAILGISPVAYRIRLTRARRALRLLLDHLPASSGAPQPVSGRTQTS
;
A
#
# COMPACT_ATOMS: atom_id res chain seq x y z
N MET A 1 -4.21 -18.74 45.70
CA MET A 1 -5.11 -18.70 44.52
C MET A 1 -4.25 -18.68 43.27
N THR A 2 -4.00 -19.84 42.70
CA THR A 2 -3.14 -20.02 41.55
C THR A 2 -4.02 -19.84 40.29
N TYR A 3 -3.83 -18.73 39.56
CA TYR A 3 -4.46 -18.53 38.27
C TYR A 3 -3.82 -19.49 37.28
N PHE A 4 -4.54 -20.52 36.90
CA PHE A 4 -4.24 -21.36 35.72
C PHE A 4 -4.33 -20.47 34.48
N SER A 5 -3.19 -19.96 34.01
CA SER A 5 -3.09 -19.40 32.68
C SER A 5 -2.90 -20.57 31.73
N GLY A 6 -4.01 -21.18 31.32
CA GLY A 6 -4.01 -22.13 30.19
C GLY A 6 -3.53 -21.43 28.92
N PRO A 7 -3.11 -22.18 27.87
CA PRO A 7 -2.78 -21.58 26.59
C PRO A 7 -3.98 -20.73 26.13
N PRO A 8 -3.75 -19.52 25.59
CA PRO A 8 -4.82 -18.65 25.15
C PRO A 8 -5.73 -19.41 24.21
N ASP A 9 -7.04 -19.38 24.49
CA ASP A 9 -8.04 -20.00 23.62
C ASP A 9 -7.83 -19.49 22.18
N ARG A 10 -7.90 -20.38 21.22
CA ARG A 10 -7.73 -20.08 19.78
C ARG A 10 -8.59 -18.89 19.35
N GLU A 11 -9.79 -18.80 19.87
CA GLU A 11 -10.72 -17.71 19.60
C GLU A 11 -10.22 -16.38 20.20
N GLN A 12 -9.71 -16.41 21.43
CA GLN A 12 -9.15 -15.24 22.09
C GLN A 12 -7.92 -14.71 21.37
N THR A 13 -7.04 -15.60 20.94
CA THR A 13 -5.86 -15.24 20.12
C THR A 13 -6.27 -14.58 18.81
N PHE A 14 -7.25 -15.15 18.11
CA PHE A 14 -7.75 -14.59 16.87
C PHE A 14 -8.42 -13.22 17.07
N ARG A 15 -9.26 -13.06 18.10
CA ARG A 15 -9.91 -11.78 18.41
C ARG A 15 -8.89 -10.67 18.70
N ALA A 16 -7.86 -10.98 19.49
CA ALA A 16 -6.80 -10.02 19.81
C ALA A 16 -6.02 -9.63 18.53
N LEU A 17 -5.68 -10.60 17.69
CA LEU A 17 -5.01 -10.39 16.43
C LEU A 17 -5.86 -9.55 15.46
N TYR A 18 -7.14 -9.91 15.32
CA TYR A 18 -8.09 -9.16 14.50
C TYR A 18 -8.17 -7.70 14.94
N ALA A 19 -8.42 -7.45 16.22
CA ALA A 19 -8.54 -6.09 16.74
C ALA A 19 -7.26 -5.25 16.53
N SER A 20 -6.08 -5.87 16.65
CA SER A 20 -4.80 -5.18 16.50
C SER A 20 -4.41 -4.89 15.05
N VAL A 21 -4.77 -5.76 14.10
CA VAL A 21 -4.27 -5.69 12.71
C VAL A 21 -5.34 -5.18 11.74
N TYR A 22 -6.63 -5.32 12.04
CA TYR A 22 -7.71 -4.96 11.13
C TYR A 22 -7.61 -3.52 10.57
N PRO A 23 -7.38 -2.46 11.38
CA PRO A 23 -7.28 -1.10 10.84
C PRO A 23 -6.12 -0.94 9.85
N ASP A 24 -4.99 -1.61 10.10
CA ASP A 24 -3.83 -1.58 9.23
C ASP A 24 -4.08 -2.37 7.94
N LEU A 25 -4.74 -3.53 8.05
CA LEU A 25 -5.11 -4.34 6.91
C LEU A 25 -6.07 -3.60 5.97
N ILE A 26 -7.09 -2.92 6.51
CA ILE A 26 -8.00 -2.10 5.69
C ILE A 26 -7.22 -1.05 4.91
N ARG A 27 -6.31 -0.30 5.55
CA ARG A 27 -5.46 0.69 4.87
C ARG A 27 -4.54 0.05 3.81
N PHE A 28 -4.01 -1.14 4.11
CA PHE A 28 -3.19 -1.91 3.17
C PHE A 28 -3.97 -2.29 1.92
N VAL A 29 -5.20 -2.79 2.09
CA VAL A 29 -6.08 -3.23 1.00
C VAL A 29 -6.62 -2.05 0.20
N GLN A 30 -7.07 -0.97 0.85
CA GLN A 30 -7.57 0.26 0.20
C GLN A 30 -6.57 0.86 -0.79
N ARG A 31 -5.27 0.75 -0.50
CA ARG A 31 -4.22 1.23 -1.41
C ARG A 31 -4.01 0.33 -2.63
N ARG A 32 -4.67 -0.82 -2.72
CA ARG A 32 -4.38 -1.88 -3.70
C ARG A 32 -5.57 -2.37 -4.49
N THR A 33 -6.77 -1.96 -4.13
CA THR A 33 -8.02 -2.36 -4.79
C THR A 33 -9.06 -1.25 -4.73
N SER A 34 -10.16 -1.41 -5.48
CA SER A 34 -11.29 -0.49 -5.45
C SER A 34 -12.05 -0.57 -4.12
N PRO A 35 -12.71 0.54 -3.69
CA PRO A 35 -13.38 0.64 -2.39
C PRO A 35 -14.42 -0.45 -2.13
N ASP A 36 -15.15 -0.87 -3.15
CA ASP A 36 -16.21 -1.89 -3.09
C ASP A 36 -15.70 -3.29 -2.70
N ARG A 37 -14.40 -3.55 -2.86
CA ARG A 37 -13.78 -4.86 -2.60
C ARG A 37 -12.98 -4.95 -1.31
N VAL A 38 -12.81 -3.84 -0.63
CA VAL A 38 -11.91 -3.77 0.53
C VAL A 38 -12.35 -4.73 1.62
N GLU A 39 -13.63 -4.72 1.96
CA GLU A 39 -14.19 -5.55 3.03
C GLU A 39 -14.16 -7.04 2.67
N ASP A 40 -14.45 -7.40 1.43
CA ASP A 40 -14.42 -8.78 0.96
C ASP A 40 -13.00 -9.36 1.06
N ILE A 41 -12.00 -8.60 0.60
CA ILE A 41 -10.59 -9.02 0.67
C ILE A 41 -10.10 -9.11 2.12
N ALA A 42 -10.54 -8.18 2.99
CA ALA A 42 -10.21 -8.25 4.40
C ALA A 42 -10.85 -9.47 5.06
N ALA A 43 -12.13 -9.74 4.78
CA ALA A 43 -12.83 -10.92 5.27
C ALA A 43 -12.17 -12.22 4.82
N ASP A 44 -11.86 -12.35 3.53
CA ASP A 44 -11.14 -13.50 2.97
C ASP A 44 -9.76 -13.68 3.63
N THR A 45 -9.05 -12.56 3.87
CA THR A 45 -7.76 -12.59 4.56
C THR A 45 -7.91 -13.19 5.96
N PHE A 46 -8.87 -12.72 6.76
CA PHE A 46 -9.07 -13.23 8.11
C PHE A 46 -9.63 -14.65 8.15
N LEU A 47 -10.39 -15.09 7.14
CA LEU A 47 -10.77 -16.51 7.00
C LEU A 47 -9.54 -17.40 6.81
N VAL A 48 -8.57 -16.98 6.01
CA VAL A 48 -7.31 -17.72 5.84
C VAL A 48 -6.49 -17.68 7.13
N VAL A 49 -6.40 -16.52 7.80
CA VAL A 49 -5.73 -16.37 9.10
C VAL A 49 -6.33 -17.33 10.13
N TRP A 50 -7.65 -17.41 10.24
CA TRP A 50 -8.34 -18.33 11.15
C TRP A 50 -7.98 -19.78 10.87
N ARG A 51 -7.99 -20.19 9.60
CA ARG A 51 -7.64 -21.56 9.20
C ARG A 51 -6.19 -21.92 9.50
N ARG A 52 -5.31 -20.93 9.44
CA ARG A 52 -3.86 -21.06 9.59
C ARG A 52 -3.32 -20.46 10.90
N LEU A 53 -4.17 -20.31 11.91
CA LEU A 53 -3.78 -19.66 13.16
C LEU A 53 -2.62 -20.38 13.87
N ASP A 54 -2.46 -21.68 13.64
CA ASP A 54 -1.37 -22.49 14.18
C ASP A 54 0.00 -22.14 13.54
N ASP A 55 -0.01 -21.51 12.38
CA ASP A 55 1.18 -21.00 11.67
C ASP A 55 1.54 -19.57 12.08
N LEU A 56 0.81 -18.97 13.03
CA LEU A 56 1.00 -17.57 13.40
C LEU A 56 2.39 -17.33 13.98
N PRO A 57 3.18 -16.39 13.42
CA PRO A 57 4.46 -16.01 14.02
C PRO A 57 4.27 -15.45 15.43
N SER A 58 5.19 -15.79 16.34
CA SER A 58 5.12 -15.37 17.74
C SER A 58 5.42 -13.89 17.95
N ALA A 59 6.24 -13.28 17.10
CA ALA A 59 6.55 -11.85 17.16
C ALA A 59 5.43 -11.03 16.50
N ALA A 60 4.89 -10.05 17.21
CA ALA A 60 3.75 -9.24 16.72
C ALA A 60 4.00 -8.57 15.37
N GLY A 61 5.22 -8.05 15.13
CA GLY A 61 5.59 -7.45 13.84
C GLY A 61 5.59 -8.47 12.69
N ASP A 62 6.03 -9.70 12.95
CA ASP A 62 6.04 -10.78 11.97
C ASP A 62 4.65 -11.34 11.73
N ALA A 63 3.79 -11.40 12.77
CA ALA A 63 2.38 -11.75 12.65
C ALA A 63 1.64 -10.77 11.72
N ARG A 64 1.86 -9.47 11.89
CA ARG A 64 1.30 -8.42 11.01
C ARG A 64 1.80 -8.57 9.57
N ALA A 65 3.11 -8.76 9.37
CA ALA A 65 3.68 -8.99 8.05
C ALA A 65 3.13 -10.26 7.39
N TRP A 66 2.95 -11.34 8.16
CA TRP A 66 2.37 -12.58 7.67
C TRP A 66 0.93 -12.41 7.18
N ILE A 67 0.08 -11.64 7.92
CA ILE A 67 -1.28 -11.30 7.49
C ILE A 67 -1.26 -10.48 6.19
N PHE A 68 -0.36 -9.50 6.07
CA PHE A 68 -0.20 -8.73 4.83
C PHE A 68 0.23 -9.60 3.64
N GLY A 69 1.06 -10.62 3.89
CA GLY A 69 1.43 -11.61 2.88
C GLY A 69 0.25 -12.43 2.38
N ILE A 70 -0.63 -12.85 3.29
CA ILE A 70 -1.89 -13.55 2.94
C ILE A 70 -2.77 -12.63 2.09
N SER A 71 -3.02 -11.40 2.56
CA SER A 71 -3.84 -10.41 1.85
C SER A 71 -3.29 -10.09 0.46
N ARG A 72 -1.97 -9.92 0.33
CA ARG A 72 -1.31 -9.73 -0.96
C ARG A 72 -1.58 -10.88 -1.94
N ASN A 73 -1.51 -12.12 -1.47
CA ASN A 73 -1.78 -13.28 -2.31
C ASN A 73 -3.24 -13.31 -2.79
N ILE A 74 -4.18 -12.94 -1.92
CA ILE A 74 -5.60 -12.81 -2.29
C ILE A 74 -5.76 -11.73 -3.36
N LEU A 75 -5.20 -10.53 -3.15
CA LEU A 75 -5.21 -9.42 -4.12
C LEU A 75 -4.65 -9.83 -5.49
N LEU A 76 -3.53 -10.55 -5.52
CA LEU A 76 -2.93 -11.03 -6.77
C LEU A 76 -3.81 -12.06 -7.48
N ASN A 77 -4.47 -12.95 -6.74
CA ASN A 77 -5.38 -13.93 -7.31
C ASN A 77 -6.64 -13.27 -7.89
N THR A 78 -7.18 -12.27 -7.19
CA THR A 78 -8.32 -11.47 -7.66
C THR A 78 -7.98 -10.76 -8.97
N ARG A 79 -6.85 -10.04 -9.04
CA ARG A 79 -6.38 -9.37 -10.27
C ARG A 79 -6.19 -10.34 -11.44
N ARG A 80 -5.60 -11.52 -11.20
CA ARG A 80 -5.45 -12.55 -12.24
C ARG A 80 -6.80 -13.09 -12.73
N GLY A 81 -7.78 -13.17 -11.84
CA GLY A 81 -9.15 -13.55 -12.17
C GLY A 81 -9.83 -12.52 -13.07
N GLU A 82 -9.63 -11.23 -12.79
CA GLU A 82 -10.15 -10.10 -13.56
C GLU A 82 -9.54 -10.04 -14.95
N GLN A 83 -8.21 -10.06 -15.04
CA GLN A 83 -7.51 -10.07 -16.32
C GLN A 83 -7.96 -11.22 -17.22
N ARG A 84 -8.24 -12.40 -16.65
CA ARG A 84 -8.81 -13.52 -17.40
C ARG A 84 -10.23 -13.26 -17.86
N ARG A 85 -11.07 -12.59 -17.05
CA ARG A 85 -12.44 -12.20 -17.44
C ARG A 85 -12.43 -11.10 -18.50
N GLU A 86 -11.55 -10.12 -18.39
CA GLU A 86 -11.37 -9.07 -19.41
C GLU A 86 -10.89 -9.65 -20.74
N ALA A 87 -9.95 -10.61 -20.71
CA ALA A 87 -9.50 -11.33 -21.91
C ALA A 87 -10.63 -12.16 -22.57
N LEU A 88 -11.66 -12.53 -21.82
CA LEU A 88 -12.88 -13.21 -22.30
C LEU A 88 -13.98 -12.23 -22.76
N GLY A 89 -13.69 -10.93 -22.85
CA GLY A 89 -14.62 -9.92 -23.40
C GLY A 89 -15.65 -9.37 -22.44
N LEU A 90 -15.53 -9.62 -21.13
CA LEU A 90 -16.36 -9.04 -20.09
C LEU A 90 -15.68 -7.77 -19.53
N ARG A 91 -15.87 -6.64 -20.20
CA ARG A 91 -15.40 -5.33 -19.69
C ARG A 91 -16.31 -4.84 -18.57
N LEU A 92 -15.81 -4.84 -17.34
CA LEU A 92 -16.27 -3.97 -16.26
C LEU A 92 -15.26 -2.84 -16.13
N VAL A 93 -15.72 -1.61 -16.28
CA VAL A 93 -14.91 -0.39 -16.20
C VAL A 93 -14.70 -0.09 -14.72
N ASP A 94 -13.48 -0.28 -14.21
CA ASP A 94 -13.09 0.20 -12.89
C ASP A 94 -12.06 1.31 -13.03
N ALA A 95 -12.50 2.54 -12.75
CA ALA A 95 -11.64 3.72 -12.66
C ALA A 95 -10.99 3.77 -11.27
N PHE A 96 -9.67 3.77 -11.23
CA PHE A 96 -8.91 4.02 -9.99
C PHE A 96 -8.84 5.53 -9.76
N ASP A 97 -9.66 6.03 -8.83
CA ASP A 97 -9.52 7.38 -8.27
C ASP A 97 -8.92 7.28 -6.86
N VAL A 98 -7.73 7.86 -6.68
CA VAL A 98 -7.15 8.08 -5.35
C VAL A 98 -7.73 9.38 -4.82
N PRO A 99 -8.46 9.41 -3.69
CA PRO A 99 -9.02 10.64 -3.16
C PRO A 99 -7.91 11.65 -2.83
N ALA A 100 -7.94 12.80 -3.49
CA ALA A 100 -7.11 13.95 -3.14
C ALA A 100 -7.73 14.65 -1.92
N SER A 101 -7.08 14.53 -0.76
CA SER A 101 -7.41 15.35 0.40
C SER A 101 -6.80 16.73 0.26
N SER A 102 -7.63 17.76 0.42
CA SER A 102 -7.27 19.19 0.31
C SER A 102 -6.39 19.64 1.46
N VAL A 103 -5.17 20.12 1.19
CA VAL A 103 -4.37 20.94 2.11
C VAL A 103 -3.31 21.73 1.31
N ASP A 104 -3.22 23.06 1.59
CA ASP A 104 -2.12 24.00 1.32
C ASP A 104 -1.42 23.97 -0.07
N ILE A 105 -1.38 25.12 -0.76
CA ILE A 105 -1.00 25.24 -2.18
C ILE A 105 0.43 24.75 -2.48
N ASP A 106 1.40 25.03 -1.63
CA ASP A 106 2.78 24.53 -1.83
C ASP A 106 2.93 23.04 -1.52
N LEU A 107 2.22 22.56 -0.51
CA LEU A 107 2.11 21.13 -0.21
C LEU A 107 1.30 20.42 -1.29
N ALA A 108 0.31 21.07 -1.90
CA ALA A 108 -0.49 20.52 -2.99
C ALA A 108 0.35 20.30 -4.25
N THR A 109 1.22 21.22 -4.62
CA THR A 109 2.12 21.14 -5.77
C THR A 109 3.09 19.97 -5.61
N ASN A 110 3.77 19.87 -4.47
CA ASN A 110 4.67 18.76 -4.15
C ASN A 110 3.94 17.41 -4.12
N ARG A 111 2.68 17.40 -3.69
CA ARG A 111 1.83 16.18 -3.68
C ARG A 111 1.44 15.76 -5.09
N ILE A 112 1.11 16.71 -5.96
CA ILE A 112 0.78 16.44 -7.36
C ILE A 112 2.00 15.84 -8.08
N ASP A 113 3.18 16.41 -7.89
CA ASP A 113 4.41 15.94 -8.48
C ASP A 113 4.81 14.56 -7.96
N LEU A 114 4.68 14.33 -6.65
CA LEU A 114 4.90 13.00 -6.06
C LEU A 114 3.90 11.97 -6.60
N THR A 115 2.63 12.33 -6.73
CA THR A 115 1.59 11.43 -7.28
C THR A 115 1.89 11.09 -8.74
N ARG A 116 2.30 12.07 -9.54
CA ARG A 116 2.70 11.85 -10.94
C ARG A 116 3.93 10.94 -11.03
N ALA A 117 4.96 11.21 -10.25
CA ALA A 117 6.17 10.39 -10.19
C ALA A 117 5.84 8.95 -9.74
N TRP A 118 4.99 8.81 -8.70
CA TRP A 118 4.54 7.51 -8.21
C TRP A 118 3.82 6.68 -9.28
N ARG A 119 2.89 7.29 -10.02
CA ARG A 119 2.16 6.61 -11.11
C ARG A 119 3.06 6.15 -12.27
N ARG A 120 4.23 6.77 -12.44
CA ARG A 120 5.23 6.41 -13.47
C ARG A 120 6.20 5.32 -13.01
N LEU A 121 6.24 5.00 -11.73
CA LEU A 121 7.02 3.87 -11.23
C LEU A 121 6.41 2.55 -11.71
N SER A 122 7.28 1.56 -11.96
CA SER A 122 6.81 0.19 -12.17
C SER A 122 6.12 -0.34 -10.91
N GLU A 123 5.13 -1.22 -11.07
CA GLU A 123 4.41 -1.86 -9.94
C GLU A 123 5.36 -2.51 -8.92
N VAL A 124 6.44 -3.14 -9.41
CA VAL A 124 7.47 -3.74 -8.57
C VAL A 124 8.17 -2.72 -7.67
N HIS A 125 8.40 -1.51 -8.18
CA HIS A 125 9.01 -0.42 -7.40
C HIS A 125 8.00 0.22 -6.45
N GLN A 126 6.77 0.45 -6.90
CA GLN A 126 5.68 0.95 -6.04
C GLN A 126 5.44 0.01 -4.86
N GLU A 127 5.41 -1.30 -5.11
CA GLU A 127 5.21 -2.29 -4.08
C GLU A 127 6.36 -2.30 -3.05
N ALA A 128 7.62 -2.26 -3.50
CA ALA A 128 8.76 -2.23 -2.60
C ALA A 128 8.78 -0.97 -1.72
N LEU A 129 8.49 0.20 -2.31
CA LEU A 129 8.38 1.45 -1.56
C LEU A 129 7.18 1.43 -0.60
N GLY A 130 6.03 0.95 -1.07
CA GLY A 130 4.80 0.90 -0.28
C GLY A 130 4.94 0.07 0.98
N LEU A 131 5.55 -1.11 0.89
CA LEU A 131 5.77 -1.98 2.05
C LEU A 131 6.69 -1.32 3.12
N THR A 132 7.66 -0.51 2.70
CA THR A 132 8.55 0.18 3.66
C THR A 132 7.94 1.47 4.18
N VAL A 133 7.32 2.30 3.32
CA VAL A 133 6.91 3.67 3.66
C VAL A 133 5.52 3.72 4.27
N PHE A 134 4.57 2.95 3.73
CA PHE A 134 3.18 2.99 4.19
C PHE A 134 2.87 1.93 5.23
N GLU A 135 3.56 0.79 5.17
CA GLU A 135 3.30 -0.32 6.07
C GLU A 135 4.35 -0.43 7.20
N ASP A 136 5.38 0.41 7.17
CA ASP A 136 6.46 0.44 8.17
C ASP A 136 7.07 -0.95 8.43
N LEU A 137 7.25 -1.73 7.35
CA LEU A 137 7.81 -3.06 7.43
C LEU A 137 9.33 -3.04 7.33
N THR A 138 9.98 -3.88 8.12
CA THR A 138 11.41 -4.12 7.99
C THR A 138 11.74 -4.81 6.67
N GLY A 139 12.99 -4.69 6.21
CA GLY A 139 13.44 -5.34 4.98
C GLY A 139 13.19 -6.86 4.94
N PRO A 140 13.49 -7.63 6.01
CA PRO A 140 13.16 -9.05 6.06
C PRO A 140 11.66 -9.35 5.96
N GLN A 141 10.81 -8.59 6.66
CA GLN A 141 9.36 -8.75 6.61
C GLN A 141 8.80 -8.47 5.23
N ALA A 142 9.20 -7.36 4.60
CA ALA A 142 8.79 -7.04 3.25
C ALA A 142 9.30 -8.07 2.21
N ALA A 143 10.51 -8.59 2.40
CA ALA A 143 11.05 -9.65 1.56
C ALA A 143 10.22 -10.94 1.68
N ALA A 144 9.82 -11.32 2.89
CA ALA A 144 8.95 -12.48 3.13
C ALA A 144 7.58 -12.34 2.44
N ILE A 145 6.97 -11.15 2.51
CA ILE A 145 5.71 -10.85 1.80
C ILE A 145 5.86 -11.00 0.29
N LEU A 146 7.00 -10.57 -0.27
CA LEU A 146 7.27 -10.64 -1.71
C LEU A 146 7.78 -12.01 -2.18
N GLY A 147 8.08 -12.92 -1.27
CA GLY A 147 8.66 -14.24 -1.58
C GLY A 147 10.08 -14.13 -2.18
N ILE A 148 10.88 -13.16 -1.74
CA ILE A 148 12.25 -12.94 -2.19
C ILE A 148 13.23 -12.89 -1.01
N SER A 149 14.53 -12.99 -1.28
CA SER A 149 15.53 -12.84 -0.22
C SER A 149 15.61 -11.38 0.31
N PRO A 150 16.00 -11.17 1.57
CA PRO A 150 16.21 -9.82 2.12
C PRO A 150 17.24 -9.00 1.32
N VAL A 151 18.24 -9.66 0.75
CA VAL A 151 19.24 -9.01 -0.12
C VAL A 151 18.58 -8.52 -1.42
N ALA A 152 17.78 -9.36 -2.07
CA ALA A 152 17.04 -8.99 -3.28
C ALA A 152 16.07 -7.83 -3.01
N TYR A 153 15.39 -7.85 -1.87
CA TYR A 153 14.52 -6.75 -1.46
C TYR A 153 15.29 -5.44 -1.28
N ARG A 154 16.43 -5.45 -0.59
CA ARG A 154 17.26 -4.26 -0.39
C ARG A 154 17.70 -3.65 -1.72
N ILE A 155 18.12 -4.49 -2.68
CA ILE A 155 18.51 -4.04 -4.02
C ILE A 155 17.29 -3.41 -4.74
N ARG A 156 16.14 -4.08 -4.69
CA ARG A 156 14.89 -3.58 -5.27
C ARG A 156 14.48 -2.23 -4.69
N LEU A 157 14.50 -2.09 -3.38
CA LEU A 157 14.16 -0.86 -2.67
C LEU A 157 15.11 0.29 -3.04
N THR A 158 16.41 0.02 -3.14
CA THR A 158 17.41 1.01 -3.58
C THR A 158 17.14 1.48 -5.01
N ARG A 159 16.83 0.56 -5.92
CA ARG A 159 16.47 0.89 -7.30
C ARG A 159 15.17 1.69 -7.38
N ALA A 160 14.17 1.31 -6.58
CA ALA A 160 12.89 2.01 -6.51
C ALA A 160 13.05 3.45 -6.01
N ARG A 161 13.85 3.67 -4.96
CA ARG A 161 14.18 5.01 -4.45
C ARG A 161 14.90 5.87 -5.49
N ARG A 162 15.85 5.28 -6.21
CA ARG A 162 16.57 5.97 -7.30
C ARG A 162 15.62 6.34 -8.44
N ALA A 163 14.75 5.42 -8.85
CA ALA A 163 13.79 5.66 -9.93
C ALA A 163 12.79 6.78 -9.54
N LEU A 164 12.29 6.77 -8.30
CA LEU A 164 11.39 7.82 -7.81
C LEU A 164 12.08 9.19 -7.81
N ARG A 165 13.33 9.27 -7.34
CA ARG A 165 14.12 10.52 -7.35
C ARG A 165 14.29 11.05 -8.76
N LEU A 166 14.72 10.22 -9.70
CA LEU A 166 14.87 10.62 -11.10
C LEU A 166 13.56 11.13 -11.71
N LEU A 167 12.43 10.50 -11.38
CA LEU A 167 11.13 10.95 -11.85
C LEU A 167 10.73 12.30 -11.28
N LEU A 168 11.06 12.57 -10.02
CA LEU A 168 10.82 13.89 -9.38
C LEU A 168 11.72 14.97 -9.96
N ASP A 169 13.00 14.67 -10.20
CA ASP A 169 13.97 15.61 -10.77
C ASP A 169 13.63 16.02 -12.24
N HIS A 170 12.90 15.15 -12.96
CA HIS A 170 12.48 15.38 -14.34
C HIS A 170 11.05 15.93 -14.51
N LEU A 171 10.32 16.12 -13.42
CA LEU A 171 9.06 16.86 -13.48
C LEU A 171 9.37 18.34 -13.64
N PRO A 172 8.83 19.04 -14.66
CA PRO A 172 8.97 20.48 -14.74
C PRO A 172 8.40 21.09 -13.47
N ALA A 173 9.20 21.87 -12.75
CA ALA A 173 8.70 22.63 -11.61
C ALA A 173 7.44 23.35 -12.06
N SER A 174 6.30 23.07 -11.41
CA SER A 174 5.05 23.77 -11.71
C SER A 174 5.32 25.26 -11.48
N SER A 175 5.52 26.00 -12.57
CA SER A 175 5.89 27.41 -12.56
C SER A 175 4.71 28.23 -12.00
N GLY A 176 4.64 28.29 -10.69
CA GLY A 176 3.78 29.20 -9.92
C GLY A 176 4.53 30.47 -9.56
N ALA A 177 5.34 31.03 -10.46
CA ALA A 177 5.80 32.40 -10.30
C ALA A 177 4.68 33.35 -10.75
N PRO A 178 4.11 34.18 -9.88
CA PRO A 178 3.23 35.24 -10.33
C PRO A 178 4.02 36.20 -11.24
N GLN A 179 3.59 36.29 -12.50
CA GLN A 179 4.14 37.30 -13.40
C GLN A 179 3.87 38.70 -12.82
N PRO A 180 4.87 39.56 -12.70
CA PRO A 180 4.61 40.93 -12.30
C PRO A 180 3.75 41.61 -13.38
N VAL A 181 2.55 42.00 -12.99
CA VAL A 181 1.68 42.86 -13.81
C VAL A 181 2.41 44.17 -14.05
N SER A 182 2.97 44.34 -15.23
CA SER A 182 3.50 45.61 -15.70
C SER A 182 2.33 46.60 -15.80
N GLY A 183 2.14 47.37 -14.77
CA GLY A 183 1.27 48.55 -14.77
C GLY A 183 1.77 49.57 -15.80
N ARG A 184 1.11 49.69 -16.92
CA ARG A 184 1.23 50.84 -17.81
C ARG A 184 0.51 52.03 -17.17
N THR A 185 1.24 52.90 -16.57
CA THR A 185 0.80 54.27 -16.25
C THR A 185 0.77 55.02 -17.57
N GLN A 186 -0.40 55.32 -18.13
CA GLN A 186 -0.56 56.38 -19.12
C GLN A 186 -0.93 57.65 -18.38
N THR A 187 0.01 58.62 -18.38
CA THR A 187 -0.24 60.02 -18.06
C THR A 187 -0.59 60.74 -19.36
N SER A 188 -1.71 61.43 -19.38
CA SER A 188 -1.94 62.60 -20.20
C SER A 188 -2.95 63.48 -19.54
#